data_72b8ac6c32ba85babf9ed6575bd885f7
#
_entry.id   72b8ac6c32ba85babf9ed6575bd885f7
#
_cell.length_a   1.000
_cell.length_b   1.000
_cell.length_c   1.000
_cell.angle_alpha   90.00
_cell.angle_beta   90.00
_cell.angle_gamma   90.00
#
_symmetry.space_group_name_H-M   'P 1'
#
loop_
_entity.id
_entity.type
_entity.pdbx_description
1 polymer ?
#
loop_
_entity_poly.entity_id
_entity_poly.type
_entity_poly.pdbx_seq_one_letter_code
_entity_poly.pdbx_strand_id
1 'polypeptide(L)'
;MDSSSSLNSTSRRKFLTASGGLLAATVAGPHLASGTSGGSPDARRSSSQNSLPAGAARKIPIGVFDPVFDHLSLDEMLDKVAGYGLEAMEIGTGGYPGTKHCPVGELLADDAKLRAWKKKFDDHKLMVATLSCHGNPVHPDPKIAARDAEIFQRTVLLAEKLGVQVIVGFSGCPGGSPTDTMPNWATYRWPPEYAQILDWQWKEKVIPYWKQAAKFARDHGIHKLAFEMHPGFVVYNPMTLLRLRDAVGEEIGANCDLSHLFWQGCDPVEVIHLLGKQGAIFHAHMKDTVMFKDNVNKYGVLNFAFETKDLSQASETFRAVGYGHSANTWKEIVRAYMDVGYQGILSIENEDPILPGEVGVERAAYVLKNVRAELLGSVA
;
A
#
# COMPACT_ATOMS: atom_id res chain seq x y z
N MET A 1 1.12 3.21 -66.05
CA MET A 1 0.63 1.83 -66.20
C MET A 1 0.11 1.40 -64.86
N ASP A 2 -1.20 1.36 -64.77
CA ASP A 2 -1.98 0.96 -63.61
C ASP A 2 -1.75 -0.47 -63.19
N SER A 3 -1.81 -0.76 -61.93
CA SER A 3 -2.46 -1.95 -61.39
C SER A 3 -2.87 -1.74 -59.93
N SER A 4 -4.11 -1.30 -59.78
CA SER A 4 -4.93 -1.39 -58.58
C SER A 4 -5.24 -2.87 -58.30
N SER A 5 -5.00 -3.34 -57.04
CA SER A 5 -5.61 -4.56 -56.54
C SER A 5 -6.43 -4.25 -55.27
N SER A 6 -7.75 -4.31 -55.51
CA SER A 6 -8.80 -4.27 -54.49
C SER A 6 -8.70 -5.45 -53.53
N LEU A 7 -8.59 -5.22 -52.25
CA LEU A 7 -8.78 -6.23 -51.20
C LEU A 7 -10.21 -6.18 -50.67
N ASN A 8 -10.90 -7.30 -50.86
CA ASN A 8 -12.29 -7.58 -50.56
C ASN A 8 -12.66 -7.38 -49.08
N SER A 9 -13.71 -6.63 -48.87
CA SER A 9 -14.45 -6.40 -47.62
C SER A 9 -15.43 -7.53 -47.30
N THR A 10 -14.96 -8.73 -46.91
CA THR A 10 -15.88 -9.84 -46.61
C THR A 10 -15.50 -10.65 -45.34
N SER A 11 -14.82 -10.07 -44.37
CA SER A 11 -14.45 -10.79 -43.16
C SER A 11 -14.91 -10.17 -41.83
N ARG A 12 -15.77 -9.16 -41.83
CA ARG A 12 -16.24 -8.52 -40.58
C ARG A 12 -17.66 -8.87 -40.13
N ARG A 13 -18.32 -9.84 -40.72
CA ARG A 13 -19.73 -10.20 -40.39
C ARG A 13 -19.97 -11.62 -39.85
N LYS A 14 -18.96 -12.33 -39.42
CA LYS A 14 -19.14 -13.70 -38.85
C LYS A 14 -18.79 -13.89 -37.39
N PHE A 15 -18.63 -12.81 -36.62
CA PHE A 15 -18.24 -12.92 -35.20
C PHE A 15 -19.35 -12.61 -34.18
N LEU A 16 -20.59 -12.39 -34.62
CA LEU A 16 -21.69 -11.94 -33.74
C LEU A 16 -22.95 -12.84 -33.74
N THR A 17 -22.83 -14.12 -34.05
CA THR A 17 -23.99 -15.03 -33.93
C THR A 17 -23.57 -16.41 -33.42
N ALA A 18 -23.20 -16.51 -32.12
CA ALA A 18 -23.19 -17.75 -31.38
C ALA A 18 -23.08 -17.47 -29.86
N SER A 19 -24.16 -17.05 -29.23
CA SER A 19 -24.43 -17.29 -27.80
C SER A 19 -25.84 -16.85 -27.48
N GLY A 20 -26.78 -17.71 -27.76
CA GLY A 20 -28.15 -17.65 -27.28
C GLY A 20 -28.56 -19.07 -26.95
N GLY A 21 -28.54 -19.45 -25.68
CA GLY A 21 -28.99 -20.75 -25.18
C GLY A 21 -29.18 -20.68 -23.68
N LEU A 22 -30.33 -20.16 -23.26
CA LEU A 22 -30.81 -20.34 -21.90
C LEU A 22 -31.13 -21.80 -21.64
N LEU A 23 -30.63 -22.35 -20.53
CA LEU A 23 -31.19 -23.53 -19.89
C LEU A 23 -31.38 -23.22 -18.41
N ALA A 24 -32.62 -22.96 -18.03
CA ALA A 24 -33.07 -22.95 -16.67
C ALA A 24 -33.26 -24.38 -16.19
N ALA A 25 -32.59 -24.77 -15.12
CA ALA A 25 -32.85 -25.99 -14.39
C ALA A 25 -33.29 -25.63 -12.95
N THR A 26 -34.56 -25.79 -12.71
CA THR A 26 -35.18 -25.83 -11.38
C THR A 26 -34.87 -27.16 -10.73
N VAL A 27 -34.30 -27.12 -9.51
CA VAL A 27 -34.29 -28.33 -8.65
C VAL A 27 -34.93 -27.94 -7.31
N ALA A 28 -36.01 -28.67 -7.05
CA ALA A 28 -36.78 -28.64 -5.81
C ALA A 28 -36.01 -29.30 -4.67
N GLY A 29 -36.16 -28.74 -3.44
CA GLY A 29 -35.66 -29.36 -2.22
C GLY A 29 -36.59 -30.45 -1.69
N PRO A 30 -36.19 -31.21 -0.71
CA PRO A 30 -37.12 -31.78 0.26
C PRO A 30 -36.90 -31.30 1.68
N HIS A 31 -38.04 -31.17 2.36
CA HIS A 31 -38.21 -30.88 3.77
C HIS A 31 -38.00 -32.10 4.68
N LEU A 32 -37.75 -31.78 5.98
CA LEU A 32 -38.05 -32.54 7.22
C LEU A 32 -36.97 -33.55 7.66
N ALA A 33 -36.51 -33.57 8.89
CA ALA A 33 -37.28 -33.66 10.13
C ALA A 33 -36.42 -33.31 11.37
N SER A 34 -37.10 -32.92 12.42
CA SER A 34 -36.69 -32.63 13.80
C SER A 34 -36.10 -33.83 14.54
N GLY A 35 -35.09 -33.59 15.39
CA GLY A 35 -34.63 -34.53 16.40
C GLY A 35 -33.89 -33.78 17.53
N THR A 36 -34.45 -33.81 18.69
CA THR A 36 -34.06 -33.14 19.95
C THR A 36 -32.93 -33.89 20.69
N SER A 37 -32.19 -33.12 21.47
CA SER A 37 -31.62 -33.38 22.80
C SER A 37 -30.13 -33.60 22.95
N GLY A 38 -29.58 -32.88 23.90
CA GLY A 38 -28.37 -33.24 24.64
C GLY A 38 -27.36 -32.09 24.76
N GLY A 39 -27.52 -31.24 25.79
CA GLY A 39 -26.61 -30.16 26.11
C GLY A 39 -25.37 -30.61 26.85
N SER A 40 -24.33 -29.82 26.79
CA SER A 40 -23.52 -29.34 27.93
C SER A 40 -22.40 -28.40 27.49
N PRO A 41 -21.78 -27.61 28.38
CA PRO A 41 -21.77 -26.18 28.20
C PRO A 41 -20.41 -25.59 27.81
N ASP A 42 -20.51 -24.52 27.09
CA ASP A 42 -19.81 -23.26 27.23
C ASP A 42 -18.33 -23.20 27.61
N ALA A 43 -17.55 -22.77 26.66
CA ALA A 43 -16.46 -21.85 26.92
C ALA A 43 -16.56 -20.70 25.92
N ARG A 44 -17.50 -19.78 26.15
CA ARG A 44 -17.51 -18.45 25.50
C ARG A 44 -16.31 -17.69 26.02
N ARG A 45 -15.24 -17.65 25.25
CA ARG A 45 -14.28 -16.55 25.33
C ARG A 45 -14.92 -15.35 24.67
N SER A 46 -15.46 -14.47 25.50
CA SER A 46 -15.86 -13.13 25.11
C SER A 46 -14.60 -12.36 24.69
N SER A 47 -14.34 -12.26 23.40
CA SER A 47 -13.59 -11.17 22.86
C SER A 47 -14.46 -9.92 23.01
N SER A 48 -14.21 -9.16 24.08
CA SER A 48 -14.75 -7.81 24.19
C SER A 48 -14.12 -6.98 23.10
N GLN A 49 -14.76 -6.95 21.92
CA GLN A 49 -14.56 -5.86 20.99
C GLN A 49 -15.11 -4.62 21.69
N ASN A 50 -14.23 -3.80 22.24
CA ASN A 50 -14.55 -2.43 22.61
C ASN A 50 -14.95 -1.68 21.33
N SER A 51 -16.19 -1.80 20.93
CA SER A 51 -16.82 -0.87 20.00
C SER A 51 -16.89 0.47 20.72
N LEU A 52 -16.02 1.40 20.35
CA LEU A 52 -16.11 2.79 20.78
C LEU A 52 -17.48 3.35 20.37
N PRO A 53 -18.10 4.20 21.19
CA PRO A 53 -19.36 4.83 20.83
C PRO A 53 -19.16 5.65 19.55
N ALA A 54 -20.04 5.46 18.58
CA ALA A 54 -20.14 6.32 17.40
C ALA A 54 -20.38 7.75 17.88
N GLY A 55 -19.38 8.65 17.72
CA GLY A 55 -19.60 10.05 18.05
C GLY A 55 -18.41 10.95 18.33
N ALA A 56 -17.22 10.45 18.65
CA ALA A 56 -16.05 11.32 18.82
C ALA A 56 -15.06 11.08 17.68
N ALA A 57 -14.91 12.04 16.78
CA ALA A 57 -13.89 12.01 15.75
C ALA A 57 -12.51 11.89 16.44
N ARG A 58 -11.81 10.77 16.21
CA ARG A 58 -10.50 10.54 16.81
C ARG A 58 -9.43 11.30 16.02
N LYS A 59 -8.56 11.98 16.75
CA LYS A 59 -7.38 12.61 16.15
C LYS A 59 -6.43 11.54 15.61
N ILE A 60 -6.26 11.48 14.28
CA ILE A 60 -5.25 10.63 13.63
C ILE A 60 -3.94 11.43 13.59
N PRO A 61 -2.80 10.93 14.13
CA PRO A 61 -1.53 11.64 14.05
C PRO A 61 -1.08 11.82 12.60
N ILE A 62 -0.40 12.95 12.32
CA ILE A 62 0.21 13.20 11.02
C ILE A 62 1.71 13.00 11.17
N GLY A 63 2.28 12.21 10.29
CA GLY A 63 3.70 11.91 10.22
C GLY A 63 4.30 12.14 8.86
N VAL A 64 5.54 11.73 8.68
CA VAL A 64 6.26 11.82 7.41
C VAL A 64 7.20 10.63 7.24
N PHE A 65 7.37 10.19 6.00
CA PHE A 65 8.34 9.18 5.59
C PHE A 65 9.69 9.84 5.32
N ASP A 66 10.75 9.27 5.86
CA ASP A 66 12.07 9.91 5.99
C ASP A 66 12.90 10.08 4.71
N PRO A 67 12.75 9.32 3.59
CA PRO A 67 13.65 9.44 2.44
C PRO A 67 13.74 10.85 1.83
N VAL A 68 12.68 11.64 1.95
CA VAL A 68 12.68 13.04 1.46
C VAL A 68 13.76 13.89 2.14
N PHE A 69 14.29 13.45 3.27
CA PHE A 69 15.33 14.11 4.07
C PHE A 69 16.70 13.43 4.00
N ASP A 70 16.95 12.55 3.05
CA ASP A 70 18.21 11.79 2.93
C ASP A 70 19.48 12.66 2.87
N HIS A 71 19.33 13.93 2.50
CA HIS A 71 20.43 14.90 2.47
C HIS A 71 20.75 15.48 3.86
N LEU A 72 19.92 15.23 4.89
CA LEU A 72 20.10 15.70 6.26
C LEU A 72 20.67 14.62 7.18
N SER A 73 21.25 14.99 8.29
CA SER A 73 21.48 14.10 9.42
C SER A 73 20.18 13.78 10.15
N LEU A 74 20.21 12.74 11.00
CA LEU A 74 19.04 12.37 11.81
C LEU A 74 18.57 13.55 12.69
N ASP A 75 19.47 14.26 13.34
CA ASP A 75 19.12 15.36 14.26
C ASP A 75 18.51 16.56 13.48
N GLU A 76 19.11 16.94 12.35
CA GLU A 76 18.56 18.01 11.49
C GLU A 76 17.17 17.65 10.94
N MET A 77 16.96 16.38 10.56
CA MET A 77 15.66 15.91 10.12
C MET A 77 14.62 16.01 11.25
N LEU A 78 14.94 15.55 12.46
CA LEU A 78 14.02 15.56 13.59
C LEU A 78 13.66 16.98 14.02
N ASP A 79 14.64 17.91 14.06
CA ASP A 79 14.38 19.33 14.32
C ASP A 79 13.39 19.91 13.31
N LYS A 80 13.59 19.60 12.03
CA LYS A 80 12.76 20.09 10.94
C LYS A 80 11.33 19.52 10.99
N VAL A 81 11.20 18.22 11.19
CA VAL A 81 9.90 17.52 11.28
C VAL A 81 9.10 18.03 12.50
N ALA A 82 9.77 18.19 13.64
CA ALA A 82 9.15 18.80 14.82
C ALA A 82 8.73 20.25 14.55
N GLY A 83 9.57 21.03 13.82
CA GLY A 83 9.26 22.39 13.39
C GLY A 83 8.02 22.50 12.50
N TYR A 84 7.73 21.50 11.68
CA TYR A 84 6.48 21.42 10.90
C TYR A 84 5.26 21.09 11.76
N GLY A 85 5.45 20.73 13.04
CA GLY A 85 4.39 20.32 13.96
C GLY A 85 3.80 18.97 13.60
N LEU A 86 4.61 18.08 13.05
CA LEU A 86 4.27 16.68 12.83
C LEU A 86 4.43 15.88 14.13
N GLU A 87 3.82 14.69 14.18
CA GLU A 87 3.67 13.93 15.44
C GLU A 87 4.32 12.54 15.36
N ALA A 88 4.68 12.09 14.14
CA ALA A 88 5.20 10.74 13.92
C ALA A 88 6.17 10.66 12.73
N MET A 89 6.95 9.60 12.73
CA MET A 89 7.86 9.25 11.66
C MET A 89 7.58 7.83 11.16
N GLU A 90 7.67 7.66 9.87
CA GLU A 90 7.90 6.42 9.19
C GLU A 90 9.37 6.37 8.77
N ILE A 91 10.08 5.29 9.12
CA ILE A 91 11.54 5.24 9.00
C ILE A 91 11.98 4.11 8.07
N GLY A 92 12.79 4.46 7.08
CA GLY A 92 13.44 3.52 6.16
C GLY A 92 14.45 2.62 6.85
N THR A 93 14.35 1.30 6.61
CA THR A 93 15.22 0.27 7.17
C THR A 93 15.91 -0.57 6.12
N GLY A 94 15.78 -0.20 4.85
CA GLY A 94 16.41 -0.85 3.70
C GLY A 94 15.48 -0.95 2.48
N GLY A 95 16.02 -1.46 1.37
CA GLY A 95 15.34 -1.43 0.09
C GLY A 95 15.31 -0.03 -0.51
N TYR A 96 14.19 0.35 -1.14
CA TYR A 96 14.01 1.67 -1.75
C TYR A 96 14.29 2.84 -0.78
N PRO A 97 13.74 2.87 0.45
CA PRO A 97 13.93 4.02 1.34
C PRO A 97 15.36 4.14 1.91
N GLY A 98 16.22 3.15 1.71
CA GLY A 98 17.55 3.17 2.29
C GLY A 98 17.57 3.00 3.82
N THR A 99 18.70 3.42 4.43
CA THR A 99 18.92 3.31 5.89
C THR A 99 19.59 4.56 6.46
N LYS A 100 19.45 5.70 5.79
CA LYS A 100 20.17 6.94 6.09
C LYS A 100 20.00 7.37 7.57
N HIS A 101 18.78 7.29 8.08
CA HIS A 101 18.46 7.71 9.43
C HIS A 101 18.35 6.53 10.41
N CYS A 102 18.46 5.27 9.91
CA CYS A 102 18.32 4.05 10.71
C CYS A 102 19.46 3.05 10.40
N PRO A 103 20.59 3.10 11.09
CA PRO A 103 21.69 2.16 10.89
C PRO A 103 21.35 0.78 11.48
N VAL A 104 20.44 0.05 10.84
CA VAL A 104 19.81 -1.19 11.32
C VAL A 104 20.82 -2.19 11.89
N GLY A 105 21.99 -2.34 11.23
CA GLY A 105 23.04 -3.26 11.70
C GLY A 105 23.58 -2.90 13.06
N GLU A 106 23.84 -1.63 13.31
CA GLU A 106 24.36 -1.15 14.57
C GLU A 106 23.32 -1.21 15.67
N LEU A 107 22.08 -0.84 15.36
CA LEU A 107 20.97 -0.83 16.30
C LEU A 107 20.59 -2.24 16.77
N LEU A 108 20.69 -3.23 15.88
CA LEU A 108 20.46 -4.63 16.25
C LEU A 108 21.59 -5.21 17.13
N ALA A 109 22.83 -4.76 16.89
CA ALA A 109 24.00 -5.28 17.57
C ALA A 109 24.23 -4.66 18.97
N ASP A 110 23.70 -3.45 19.24
CA ASP A 110 24.00 -2.67 20.44
C ASP A 110 22.73 -2.00 21.01
N ASP A 111 22.24 -2.54 22.12
CA ASP A 111 21.05 -2.01 22.80
C ASP A 111 21.24 -0.59 23.37
N ALA A 112 22.48 -0.19 23.70
CA ALA A 112 22.73 1.19 24.15
C ALA A 112 22.58 2.18 22.98
N LYS A 113 23.11 1.82 21.80
CA LYS A 113 22.90 2.60 20.58
C LYS A 113 21.41 2.66 20.21
N LEU A 114 20.69 1.55 20.30
CA LEU A 114 19.26 1.50 20.04
C LEU A 114 18.49 2.48 20.95
N ARG A 115 18.75 2.42 22.26
CA ARG A 115 18.12 3.35 23.22
C ARG A 115 18.49 4.81 22.94
N ALA A 116 19.74 5.10 22.62
CA ALA A 116 20.19 6.45 22.28
C ALA A 116 19.52 6.97 21.00
N TRP A 117 19.39 6.12 19.98
CA TRP A 117 18.70 6.43 18.74
C TRP A 117 17.21 6.73 19.00
N LYS A 118 16.51 5.85 19.71
CA LYS A 118 15.09 6.04 20.06
C LYS A 118 14.88 7.31 20.88
N LYS A 119 15.76 7.60 21.83
CA LYS A 119 15.68 8.79 22.66
C LYS A 119 15.68 10.09 21.86
N LYS A 120 16.36 10.16 20.72
CA LYS A 120 16.34 11.35 19.85
C LYS A 120 14.91 11.67 19.37
N PHE A 121 14.13 10.65 18.99
CA PHE A 121 12.71 10.83 18.61
C PHE A 121 11.87 11.26 19.81
N ASP A 122 12.07 10.63 20.97
CA ASP A 122 11.34 10.95 22.20
C ASP A 122 11.61 12.42 22.64
N ASP A 123 12.87 12.88 22.54
CA ASP A 123 13.27 14.27 22.87
C ASP A 123 12.57 15.29 21.96
N HIS A 124 12.30 14.95 20.68
CA HIS A 124 11.54 15.76 19.73
C HIS A 124 10.03 15.53 19.79
N LYS A 125 9.56 14.65 20.68
CA LYS A 125 8.13 14.25 20.80
C LYS A 125 7.58 13.64 19.51
N LEU A 126 8.42 12.94 18.76
CA LEU A 126 8.07 12.26 17.53
C LEU A 126 7.97 10.75 17.79
N MET A 127 6.86 10.16 17.41
CA MET A 127 6.66 8.70 17.49
C MET A 127 7.32 8.01 16.30
N VAL A 128 8.13 6.98 16.51
CA VAL A 128 8.49 6.03 15.45
C VAL A 128 7.29 5.10 15.25
N ALA A 129 6.45 5.40 14.26
CA ALA A 129 5.17 4.74 14.06
C ALA A 129 5.27 3.47 13.22
N THR A 130 6.13 3.48 12.20
CA THR A 130 6.31 2.37 11.26
C THR A 130 7.77 2.26 10.81
N LEU A 131 8.16 1.05 10.44
CA LEU A 131 9.43 0.78 9.76
C LEU A 131 9.15 0.32 8.33
N SER A 132 9.92 0.85 7.37
CA SER A 132 9.68 0.65 5.95
C SER A 132 10.87 0.01 5.25
N CYS A 133 10.62 -1.13 4.59
CA CYS A 133 11.63 -1.94 3.90
C CYS A 133 11.15 -2.38 2.51
N HIS A 134 10.90 -1.39 1.64
CA HIS A 134 10.39 -1.63 0.30
C HIS A 134 11.42 -2.36 -0.57
N GLY A 135 11.16 -3.63 -0.86
CA GLY A 135 12.01 -4.51 -1.65
C GLY A 135 11.21 -5.54 -2.44
N ASN A 136 11.91 -6.41 -3.17
CA ASN A 136 11.31 -7.49 -3.95
C ASN A 136 11.86 -8.86 -3.51
N PRO A 137 11.38 -9.43 -2.40
CA PRO A 137 11.88 -10.70 -1.87
C PRO A 137 11.50 -11.91 -2.71
N VAL A 138 10.67 -11.74 -3.72
CA VAL A 138 10.31 -12.78 -4.72
C VAL A 138 10.92 -12.49 -6.10
N HIS A 139 11.92 -11.61 -6.15
CA HIS A 139 12.64 -11.28 -7.40
C HIS A 139 13.18 -12.54 -8.07
N PRO A 140 13.11 -12.66 -9.42
CA PRO A 140 13.65 -13.84 -10.13
C PRO A 140 15.16 -13.99 -10.00
N ASP A 141 15.94 -12.90 -9.85
CA ASP A 141 17.34 -13.01 -9.45
C ASP A 141 17.45 -13.39 -7.96
N PRO A 142 18.00 -14.57 -7.64
CA PRO A 142 18.07 -15.06 -6.26
C PRO A 142 18.92 -14.21 -5.33
N LYS A 143 19.88 -13.42 -5.85
CA LYS A 143 20.71 -12.52 -5.03
C LYS A 143 19.89 -11.32 -4.56
N ILE A 144 19.05 -10.77 -5.43
CA ILE A 144 18.14 -9.66 -5.08
C ILE A 144 17.09 -10.17 -4.11
N ALA A 145 16.46 -11.31 -4.40
CA ALA A 145 15.47 -11.93 -3.53
C ALA A 145 16.03 -12.19 -2.13
N ALA A 146 17.21 -12.77 -2.02
CA ALA A 146 17.85 -13.06 -0.73
C ALA A 146 18.18 -11.79 0.05
N ARG A 147 18.75 -10.77 -0.61
CA ARG A 147 19.05 -9.46 0.00
C ARG A 147 17.76 -8.83 0.58
N ASP A 148 16.69 -8.79 -0.21
CA ASP A 148 15.46 -8.13 0.20
C ASP A 148 14.70 -8.92 1.26
N ALA A 149 14.80 -10.25 1.25
CA ALA A 149 14.32 -11.10 2.32
C ALA A 149 15.10 -10.89 3.63
N GLU A 150 16.42 -10.73 3.57
CA GLU A 150 17.25 -10.40 4.76
C GLU A 150 16.89 -9.03 5.32
N ILE A 151 16.72 -8.01 4.46
CA ILE A 151 16.28 -6.68 4.89
C ILE A 151 14.95 -6.77 5.65
N PHE A 152 13.96 -7.49 5.11
CA PHE A 152 12.69 -7.71 5.80
C PHE A 152 12.86 -8.37 7.16
N GLN A 153 13.65 -9.46 7.26
CA GLN A 153 13.89 -10.15 8.52
C GLN A 153 14.54 -9.24 9.56
N ARG A 154 15.56 -8.47 9.17
CA ARG A 154 16.23 -7.50 10.05
C ARG A 154 15.30 -6.38 10.49
N THR A 155 14.40 -5.94 9.62
CA THR A 155 13.36 -4.95 9.98
C THR A 155 12.40 -5.52 11.01
N VAL A 156 11.97 -6.78 10.88
CA VAL A 156 11.14 -7.47 11.89
C VAL A 156 11.83 -7.49 13.25
N LEU A 157 13.10 -7.91 13.30
CA LEU A 157 13.88 -7.96 14.55
C LEU A 157 14.06 -6.58 15.20
N LEU A 158 14.25 -5.54 14.37
CA LEU A 158 14.35 -4.17 14.87
C LEU A 158 13.00 -3.66 15.38
N ALA A 159 11.90 -3.96 14.67
CA ALA A 159 10.54 -3.61 15.08
C ALA A 159 10.18 -4.23 16.43
N GLU A 160 10.51 -5.50 16.66
CA GLU A 160 10.37 -6.18 17.96
C GLU A 160 11.09 -5.42 19.07
N LYS A 161 12.38 -5.09 18.87
CA LYS A 161 13.19 -4.34 19.88
C LYS A 161 12.66 -2.94 20.16
N LEU A 162 12.09 -2.26 19.16
CA LEU A 162 11.55 -0.91 19.28
C LEU A 162 10.09 -0.87 19.75
N GLY A 163 9.38 -2.01 19.73
CA GLY A 163 7.94 -2.09 20.01
C GLY A 163 7.07 -1.53 18.89
N VAL A 164 7.63 -1.38 17.67
CA VAL A 164 6.89 -0.94 16.48
C VAL A 164 6.08 -2.12 15.93
N GLN A 165 4.80 -1.90 15.62
CA GLN A 165 3.88 -2.98 15.27
C GLN A 165 3.59 -3.08 13.77
N VAL A 166 3.98 -2.09 12.97
CA VAL A 166 3.68 -2.02 11.55
C VAL A 166 4.97 -2.00 10.74
N ILE A 167 5.09 -2.92 9.80
CA ILE A 167 6.14 -2.94 8.79
C ILE A 167 5.52 -2.66 7.43
N VAL A 168 6.08 -1.68 6.73
CA VAL A 168 5.63 -1.27 5.38
C VAL A 168 6.58 -1.83 4.34
N GLY A 169 6.06 -2.23 3.18
CA GLY A 169 6.86 -2.72 2.07
C GLY A 169 6.05 -3.09 0.84
N PHE A 170 6.73 -3.67 -0.15
CA PHE A 170 6.09 -4.18 -1.37
C PHE A 170 5.84 -5.68 -1.31
N SER A 171 4.82 -6.13 -2.01
CA SER A 171 4.52 -7.56 -2.16
C SER A 171 5.55 -8.33 -2.98
N GLY A 172 6.36 -7.61 -3.75
CA GLY A 172 7.27 -8.17 -4.74
C GLY A 172 6.60 -8.46 -6.08
N CYS A 173 7.45 -8.73 -7.09
CA CYS A 173 7.05 -9.13 -8.43
C CYS A 173 8.00 -10.23 -8.92
N PRO A 174 7.53 -11.47 -9.12
CA PRO A 174 8.32 -12.55 -9.71
C PRO A 174 8.55 -12.38 -11.20
N GLY A 175 9.37 -13.24 -11.80
CA GLY A 175 9.39 -13.43 -13.26
C GLY A 175 8.10 -14.04 -13.79
N GLY A 176 8.02 -14.26 -15.10
CA GLY A 176 6.90 -14.94 -15.76
C GLY A 176 7.09 -16.47 -15.83
N SER A 177 8.32 -16.97 -15.53
CA SER A 177 8.69 -18.36 -15.57
C SER A 177 9.79 -18.70 -14.55
N PRO A 178 10.07 -20.01 -14.27
CA PRO A 178 11.14 -20.41 -13.37
C PRO A 178 12.56 -20.02 -13.85
N THR A 179 12.72 -19.73 -15.13
CA THR A 179 14.02 -19.40 -15.74
C THR A 179 14.23 -17.91 -15.98
N ASP A 180 13.24 -17.08 -15.68
CA ASP A 180 13.35 -15.64 -15.83
C ASP A 180 14.36 -15.04 -14.83
N THR A 181 15.00 -13.98 -15.25
CA THR A 181 15.96 -13.21 -14.43
C THR A 181 15.44 -11.80 -14.11
N MET A 182 14.39 -11.37 -14.76
CA MET A 182 13.73 -10.07 -14.59
C MET A 182 12.28 -10.22 -14.14
N PRO A 183 11.77 -9.29 -13.32
CA PRO A 183 10.36 -9.27 -12.95
C PRO A 183 9.44 -9.15 -14.17
N ASN A 184 8.29 -9.78 -14.09
CA ASN A 184 7.25 -9.70 -15.13
C ASN A 184 5.93 -9.26 -14.48
N TRP A 185 5.56 -8.00 -14.64
CA TRP A 185 4.31 -7.46 -14.10
C TRP A 185 3.14 -7.79 -15.01
N ALA A 186 2.64 -9.03 -14.92
CA ALA A 186 1.45 -9.48 -15.63
C ALA A 186 0.19 -9.08 -14.84
N THR A 187 -0.67 -8.24 -15.43
CA THR A 187 -1.91 -7.77 -14.81
C THR A 187 -3.15 -8.19 -15.60
N TYR A 188 -2.99 -8.42 -16.89
CA TYR A 188 -4.07 -8.75 -17.81
C TYR A 188 -4.08 -10.24 -18.13
N ARG A 189 -5.26 -10.87 -18.11
CA ARG A 189 -5.38 -12.33 -18.24
C ARG A 189 -5.50 -12.84 -19.69
N TRP A 190 -5.34 -11.96 -20.65
CA TRP A 190 -5.38 -12.31 -22.06
C TRP A 190 -4.22 -11.63 -22.81
N PRO A 191 -3.49 -12.29 -23.69
CA PRO A 191 -3.61 -13.70 -24.12
C PRO A 191 -3.53 -14.72 -22.96
N PRO A 192 -3.97 -15.99 -23.20
CA PRO A 192 -4.04 -17.03 -22.15
C PRO A 192 -2.73 -17.26 -21.40
N GLU A 193 -1.59 -17.03 -22.03
CA GLU A 193 -0.26 -17.15 -21.42
C GLU A 193 -0.10 -16.23 -20.21
N TYR A 194 -0.65 -15.01 -20.25
CA TYR A 194 -0.62 -14.10 -19.11
C TYR A 194 -1.42 -14.64 -17.91
N ALA A 195 -2.51 -15.36 -18.16
CA ALA A 195 -3.23 -16.02 -17.08
C ALA A 195 -2.38 -17.12 -16.42
N GLN A 196 -1.60 -17.87 -17.21
CA GLN A 196 -0.68 -18.90 -16.70
C GLN A 196 0.45 -18.26 -15.88
N ILE A 197 1.05 -17.17 -16.37
CA ILE A 197 2.06 -16.40 -15.65
C ILE A 197 1.50 -15.95 -14.29
N LEU A 198 0.35 -15.28 -14.26
CA LEU A 198 -0.29 -14.81 -13.05
C LEU A 198 -0.56 -15.95 -12.05
N ASP A 199 -1.11 -17.08 -12.52
CA ASP A 199 -1.41 -18.20 -11.65
C ASP A 199 -0.13 -18.80 -11.06
N TRP A 200 0.94 -18.94 -11.85
CA TRP A 200 2.24 -19.41 -11.38
C TRP A 200 2.87 -18.44 -10.37
N GLN A 201 2.91 -17.14 -10.67
CA GLN A 201 3.45 -16.12 -9.77
C GLN A 201 2.81 -16.19 -8.38
N TRP A 202 1.49 -16.24 -8.34
CA TRP A 202 0.75 -16.27 -7.08
C TRP A 202 0.92 -17.59 -6.33
N LYS A 203 0.78 -18.72 -7.01
CA LYS A 203 0.78 -20.06 -6.38
C LYS A 203 2.17 -20.52 -5.98
N GLU A 204 3.18 -20.27 -6.82
CA GLU A 204 4.50 -20.86 -6.66
C GLU A 204 5.53 -19.89 -6.02
N LYS A 205 5.27 -18.59 -6.03
CA LYS A 205 6.23 -17.59 -5.54
C LYS A 205 5.65 -16.75 -4.39
N VAL A 206 4.61 -15.98 -4.66
CA VAL A 206 4.14 -14.92 -3.75
C VAL A 206 3.53 -15.50 -2.48
N ILE A 207 2.51 -16.37 -2.63
CA ILE A 207 1.82 -16.95 -1.47
C ILE A 207 2.75 -17.80 -0.60
N PRO A 208 3.58 -18.71 -1.16
CA PRO A 208 4.51 -19.50 -0.33
C PRO A 208 5.50 -18.64 0.43
N TYR A 209 6.08 -17.61 -0.20
CA TYR A 209 7.00 -16.70 0.45
C TYR A 209 6.32 -15.95 1.61
N TRP A 210 5.19 -15.31 1.36
CA TRP A 210 4.53 -14.47 2.38
C TRP A 210 3.92 -15.28 3.51
N LYS A 211 3.55 -16.54 3.29
CA LYS A 211 3.17 -17.44 4.40
C LYS A 211 4.33 -17.67 5.38
N GLN A 212 5.54 -17.85 4.88
CA GLN A 212 6.73 -18.03 5.71
C GLN A 212 7.14 -16.71 6.39
N ALA A 213 7.17 -15.63 5.63
CA ALA A 213 7.55 -14.30 6.12
C ALA A 213 6.56 -13.77 7.17
N ALA A 214 5.25 -13.94 6.97
CA ALA A 214 4.24 -13.57 7.95
C ALA A 214 4.33 -14.43 9.23
N LYS A 215 4.62 -15.74 9.09
CA LYS A 215 4.88 -16.58 10.25
C LYS A 215 6.10 -16.07 11.04
N PHE A 216 7.20 -15.77 10.37
CA PHE A 216 8.38 -15.22 11.01
C PHE A 216 8.05 -13.91 11.75
N ALA A 217 7.34 -12.99 11.11
CA ALA A 217 6.92 -11.74 11.75
C ALA A 217 6.07 -11.98 13.01
N ARG A 218 5.08 -12.90 12.95
CA ARG A 218 4.25 -13.27 14.11
C ARG A 218 5.07 -13.86 15.24
N ASP A 219 6.04 -14.72 14.95
CA ASP A 219 6.91 -15.34 15.96
C ASP A 219 7.71 -14.27 16.73
N HIS A 220 7.91 -13.07 16.14
CA HIS A 220 8.53 -11.89 16.75
C HIS A 220 7.52 -10.82 17.21
N GLY A 221 6.24 -11.17 17.32
CA GLY A 221 5.19 -10.26 17.83
C GLY A 221 4.74 -9.18 16.84
N ILE A 222 5.11 -9.27 15.56
CA ILE A 222 4.68 -8.33 14.52
C ILE A 222 3.49 -8.92 13.76
N HIS A 223 2.35 -8.24 13.85
CA HIS A 223 1.08 -8.70 13.30
C HIS A 223 0.51 -7.81 12.18
N LYS A 224 1.27 -6.80 11.72
CA LYS A 224 0.82 -5.86 10.70
C LYS A 224 1.89 -5.65 9.64
N LEU A 225 1.74 -6.36 8.53
CA LEU A 225 2.54 -6.19 7.33
C LEU A 225 1.73 -5.37 6.33
N ALA A 226 2.09 -4.12 6.15
CA ALA A 226 1.37 -3.15 5.34
C ALA A 226 1.97 -3.08 3.93
N PHE A 227 1.29 -3.69 2.96
CA PHE A 227 1.75 -3.65 1.58
C PHE A 227 1.22 -2.44 0.85
N GLU A 228 2.14 -1.71 0.24
CA GLU A 228 1.77 -0.66 -0.69
C GLU A 228 1.19 -1.26 -1.97
N MET A 229 0.02 -0.77 -2.37
CA MET A 229 -0.65 -1.16 -3.62
C MET A 229 -0.03 -0.41 -4.78
N HIS A 230 1.14 -0.87 -5.23
CA HIS A 230 2.02 -0.16 -6.16
C HIS A 230 2.09 -0.86 -7.52
N PRO A 231 1.98 -0.12 -8.66
CA PRO A 231 2.23 -0.68 -9.99
C PRO A 231 3.63 -1.27 -10.09
N GLY A 232 3.79 -2.34 -10.88
CA GLY A 232 5.04 -3.09 -10.95
C GLY A 232 5.17 -4.22 -9.91
N PHE A 233 4.24 -4.31 -8.94
CA PHE A 233 4.17 -5.40 -7.97
C PHE A 233 2.85 -6.19 -8.10
N VAL A 234 2.82 -7.41 -7.57
CA VAL A 234 1.61 -8.26 -7.69
C VAL A 234 0.43 -7.76 -6.88
N VAL A 235 0.68 -6.99 -5.81
CA VAL A 235 -0.34 -6.24 -5.08
C VAL A 235 -0.30 -4.79 -5.56
N TYR A 236 -1.25 -4.41 -6.41
CA TYR A 236 -1.31 -3.08 -7.03
C TYR A 236 -2.70 -2.42 -6.92
N ASN A 237 -3.67 -3.12 -6.34
CA ASN A 237 -5.02 -2.60 -6.10
C ASN A 237 -5.68 -3.32 -4.92
N PRO A 238 -6.84 -2.83 -4.42
CA PRO A 238 -7.50 -3.42 -3.25
C PRO A 238 -7.78 -4.92 -3.36
N MET A 239 -8.21 -5.40 -4.51
CA MET A 239 -8.57 -6.81 -4.68
C MET A 239 -7.36 -7.73 -4.71
N THR A 240 -6.21 -7.28 -5.23
CA THR A 240 -4.96 -8.04 -5.17
C THR A 240 -4.40 -8.08 -3.75
N LEU A 241 -4.58 -7.01 -2.97
CA LEU A 241 -4.26 -7.02 -1.54
C LEU A 241 -5.11 -8.03 -0.78
N LEU A 242 -6.44 -7.97 -0.94
CA LEU A 242 -7.35 -8.89 -0.26
C LEU A 242 -7.09 -10.34 -0.67
N ARG A 243 -6.76 -10.61 -1.94
CA ARG A 243 -6.33 -11.94 -2.39
C ARG A 243 -5.11 -12.44 -1.61
N LEU A 244 -4.12 -11.59 -1.37
CA LEU A 244 -2.94 -11.99 -0.60
C LEU A 244 -3.32 -12.23 0.88
N ARG A 245 -4.13 -11.35 1.46
CA ARG A 245 -4.64 -11.48 2.84
C ARG A 245 -5.41 -12.78 3.03
N ASP A 246 -6.34 -13.10 2.13
CA ASP A 246 -7.12 -14.35 2.19
C ASP A 246 -6.23 -15.60 2.10
N ALA A 247 -5.15 -15.53 1.32
CA ALA A 247 -4.25 -16.67 1.12
C ALA A 247 -3.21 -16.86 2.24
N VAL A 248 -2.81 -15.78 2.92
CA VAL A 248 -1.71 -15.78 3.90
C VAL A 248 -2.23 -15.66 5.32
N GLY A 249 -3.06 -14.64 5.62
CA GLY A 249 -3.60 -14.38 6.95
C GLY A 249 -3.87 -12.89 7.21
N GLU A 250 -4.47 -12.64 8.36
CA GLU A 250 -4.87 -11.30 8.79
C GLU A 250 -3.71 -10.33 9.05
N GLU A 251 -2.48 -10.84 9.09
CA GLU A 251 -1.26 -10.03 9.20
C GLU A 251 -1.00 -9.20 7.93
N ILE A 252 -1.63 -9.56 6.81
CA ILE A 252 -1.51 -8.82 5.56
C ILE A 252 -2.53 -7.70 5.54
N GLY A 253 -2.09 -6.48 5.31
CA GLY A 253 -2.93 -5.30 5.16
C GLY A 253 -2.31 -4.28 4.23
N ALA A 254 -3.00 -3.16 4.02
CA ALA A 254 -2.57 -2.09 3.15
C ALA A 254 -1.66 -1.09 3.85
N ASN A 255 -0.57 -0.69 3.18
CA ASN A 255 -0.20 0.69 3.13
C ASN A 255 -1.05 1.33 2.02
N CYS A 256 -1.99 2.16 2.43
CA CYS A 256 -2.97 2.75 1.52
C CYS A 256 -2.39 4.03 0.91
N ASP A 257 -1.59 3.88 -0.13
CA ASP A 257 -1.13 4.98 -0.96
C ASP A 257 -2.14 5.23 -2.09
N LEU A 258 -2.88 6.31 -1.95
CA LEU A 258 -3.94 6.66 -2.89
C LEU A 258 -3.38 7.23 -4.20
N SER A 259 -2.14 7.72 -4.21
CA SER A 259 -1.53 8.30 -5.42
C SER A 259 -1.49 7.31 -6.57
N HIS A 260 -1.25 6.02 -6.25
CA HIS A 260 -1.25 4.94 -7.23
C HIS A 260 -2.65 4.49 -7.68
N LEU A 261 -3.69 4.86 -6.94
CA LEU A 261 -5.07 4.47 -7.21
C LEU A 261 -5.85 5.54 -7.97
N PHE A 262 -5.52 6.82 -7.79
CA PHE A 262 -6.16 7.92 -8.51
C PHE A 262 -6.09 7.72 -10.03
N TRP A 263 -4.90 7.47 -10.58
CA TRP A 263 -4.74 7.29 -12.03
C TRP A 263 -5.32 5.96 -12.54
N GLN A 264 -5.51 4.95 -11.67
CA GLN A 264 -6.22 3.72 -12.01
C GLN A 264 -7.74 3.92 -12.07
N GLY A 265 -8.25 5.12 -11.73
CA GLY A 265 -9.68 5.45 -11.72
C GLY A 265 -10.43 4.94 -10.50
N CYS A 266 -9.73 4.60 -9.42
CA CYS A 266 -10.35 4.21 -8.15
C CYS A 266 -10.80 5.46 -7.39
N ASP A 267 -12.00 5.40 -6.80
CA ASP A 267 -12.44 6.40 -5.83
C ASP A 267 -11.73 6.14 -4.48
N PRO A 268 -10.94 7.10 -3.94
CA PRO A 268 -10.16 6.90 -2.72
C PRO A 268 -11.03 6.64 -1.49
N VAL A 269 -12.20 7.26 -1.39
CA VAL A 269 -13.12 7.08 -0.25
C VAL A 269 -13.70 5.67 -0.27
N GLU A 270 -14.11 5.18 -1.45
CA GLU A 270 -14.63 3.82 -1.60
C GLU A 270 -13.55 2.77 -1.31
N VAL A 271 -12.29 3.01 -1.72
CA VAL A 271 -11.16 2.13 -1.40
C VAL A 271 -10.95 2.05 0.12
N ILE A 272 -10.94 3.19 0.81
CA ILE A 272 -10.77 3.23 2.26
C ILE A 272 -11.92 2.48 2.95
N HIS A 273 -13.17 2.68 2.53
CA HIS A 273 -14.31 1.96 3.09
C HIS A 273 -14.25 0.45 2.81
N LEU A 274 -13.85 0.05 1.60
CA LEU A 274 -13.70 -1.37 1.22
C LEU A 274 -12.68 -2.08 2.12
N LEU A 275 -11.49 -1.51 2.24
CA LEU A 275 -10.40 -2.10 3.02
C LEU A 275 -10.64 -1.95 4.53
N GLY A 276 -11.21 -0.83 4.96
CA GLY A 276 -11.54 -0.57 6.36
C GLY A 276 -12.56 -1.55 6.93
N LYS A 277 -13.61 -1.90 6.16
CA LYS A 277 -14.60 -2.94 6.53
C LYS A 277 -13.97 -4.32 6.76
N GLN A 278 -12.82 -4.58 6.14
CA GLN A 278 -12.06 -5.82 6.30
C GLN A 278 -10.97 -5.73 7.40
N GLY A 279 -10.86 -4.58 8.09
CA GLY A 279 -9.77 -4.32 9.02
C GLY A 279 -8.39 -4.40 8.36
N ALA A 280 -8.30 -4.09 7.07
CA ALA A 280 -7.14 -4.33 6.24
C ALA A 280 -6.29 -3.07 5.99
N ILE A 281 -6.52 -1.95 6.65
CA ILE A 281 -5.68 -0.74 6.54
C ILE A 281 -4.75 -0.67 7.75
N PHE A 282 -3.45 -0.83 7.53
CA PHE A 282 -2.46 -0.80 8.59
C PHE A 282 -1.59 0.45 8.57
N HIS A 283 -1.42 1.05 7.39
CA HIS A 283 -0.71 2.29 7.16
C HIS A 283 -1.37 3.10 6.04
N ALA A 284 -1.04 4.38 5.95
CA ALA A 284 -1.61 5.26 4.94
C ALA A 284 -0.57 6.31 4.50
N HIS A 285 -0.17 6.27 3.24
CA HIS A 285 0.62 7.31 2.62
C HIS A 285 -0.26 8.46 2.15
N MET A 286 0.13 9.66 2.51
CA MET A 286 -0.47 10.91 2.05
C MET A 286 0.38 11.47 0.92
N LYS A 287 0.07 11.05 -0.29
CA LYS A 287 0.72 11.45 -1.54
C LYS A 287 -0.35 11.76 -2.58
N ASP A 288 -0.23 12.88 -3.25
CA ASP A 288 -1.19 13.34 -4.25
C ASP A 288 -0.74 12.98 -5.67
N THR A 289 -1.64 13.08 -6.63
CA THR A 289 -1.38 12.82 -8.05
C THR A 289 -2.17 13.81 -8.90
N VAL A 290 -1.55 14.32 -9.96
CA VAL A 290 -2.24 15.06 -11.00
C VAL A 290 -2.25 14.26 -12.30
N MET A 291 -3.40 14.29 -13.01
CA MET A 291 -3.59 13.65 -14.31
C MET A 291 -3.50 14.70 -15.43
N PHE A 292 -2.68 14.43 -16.44
CA PHE A 292 -2.58 15.26 -17.64
C PHE A 292 -3.48 14.70 -18.74
N LYS A 293 -4.72 15.16 -18.78
CA LYS A 293 -5.77 14.58 -19.63
C LYS A 293 -5.41 14.50 -21.12
N ASP A 294 -4.70 15.48 -21.65
CA ASP A 294 -4.29 15.47 -23.06
C ASP A 294 -3.27 14.35 -23.34
N ASN A 295 -2.39 14.05 -22.40
CA ASN A 295 -1.45 12.94 -22.50
C ASN A 295 -2.16 11.60 -22.25
N VAL A 296 -3.07 11.53 -21.31
CA VAL A 296 -3.93 10.33 -21.11
C VAL A 296 -4.69 10.00 -22.41
N ASN A 297 -5.21 11.01 -23.11
CA ASN A 297 -5.91 10.80 -24.40
C ASN A 297 -4.99 10.26 -25.50
N LYS A 298 -3.67 10.47 -25.42
CA LYS A 298 -2.68 10.01 -26.41
C LYS A 298 -2.09 8.65 -26.02
N TYR A 299 -1.73 8.47 -24.75
CA TYR A 299 -0.88 7.37 -24.28
C TYR A 299 -1.60 6.40 -23.34
N GLY A 300 -2.79 6.73 -22.85
CA GLY A 300 -3.44 6.02 -21.76
C GLY A 300 -2.83 6.38 -20.40
N VAL A 301 -3.23 5.64 -19.34
CA VAL A 301 -2.82 5.95 -17.96
C VAL A 301 -1.50 5.27 -17.54
N LEU A 302 -0.97 4.33 -18.32
CA LEU A 302 0.26 3.59 -17.98
C LEU A 302 1.53 4.27 -18.50
N ASN A 303 1.45 5.51 -19.00
CA ASN A 303 2.58 6.29 -19.50
C ASN A 303 3.15 7.18 -18.38
N PHE A 304 3.94 6.58 -17.50
CA PHE A 304 4.56 7.28 -16.38
C PHE A 304 5.98 7.73 -16.72
N ALA A 305 6.30 9.01 -16.52
CA ALA A 305 7.59 9.59 -16.84
C ALA A 305 8.47 9.72 -15.57
N PHE A 306 8.68 8.62 -14.86
CA PHE A 306 9.38 8.61 -13.57
C PHE A 306 10.82 9.14 -13.66
N GLU A 307 11.55 8.78 -14.71
CA GLU A 307 12.99 9.11 -14.82
C GLU A 307 13.28 10.47 -15.44
N THR A 308 12.26 11.16 -15.94
CA THR A 308 12.44 12.44 -16.61
C THR A 308 11.81 13.56 -15.82
N LYS A 309 12.51 14.69 -15.70
CA LYS A 309 11.92 15.93 -15.21
C LYS A 309 11.02 16.60 -16.27
N ASP A 310 10.94 16.02 -17.47
CA ASP A 310 10.07 16.46 -18.53
C ASP A 310 8.70 15.80 -18.41
N LEU A 311 7.76 16.52 -17.86
CA LEU A 311 6.38 16.10 -17.68
C LEU A 311 5.52 16.29 -18.94
N SER A 312 6.09 16.78 -20.05
CA SER A 312 5.33 17.09 -21.28
C SER A 312 4.64 15.89 -21.90
N GLN A 313 5.14 14.68 -21.65
CA GLN A 313 4.58 13.42 -22.15
C GLN A 313 4.03 12.51 -21.05
N ALA A 314 4.16 12.89 -19.78
CA ALA A 314 3.61 12.11 -18.69
C ALA A 314 2.08 12.12 -18.71
N SER A 315 1.45 10.97 -18.47
CA SER A 315 -0.01 10.90 -18.26
C SER A 315 -0.40 11.31 -16.85
N GLU A 316 0.52 11.17 -15.91
CA GLU A 316 0.36 11.55 -14.53
C GLU A 316 1.71 11.97 -13.90
N THR A 317 1.64 12.61 -12.74
CA THR A 317 2.81 12.79 -11.86
C THR A 317 2.38 12.95 -10.41
N PHE A 318 3.26 12.55 -9.49
CA PHE A 318 3.05 12.77 -8.06
C PHE A 318 3.12 14.25 -7.71
N ARG A 319 2.38 14.64 -6.70
CA ARG A 319 2.32 15.98 -6.18
C ARG A 319 2.26 15.97 -4.66
N ALA A 320 2.73 17.03 -4.05
CA ALA A 320 2.46 17.28 -2.64
C ALA A 320 0.94 17.35 -2.39
N VAL A 321 0.49 16.86 -1.23
CA VAL A 321 -0.92 16.86 -0.83
C VAL A 321 -1.57 18.23 -1.03
N GLY A 322 -2.67 18.26 -1.76
CA GLY A 322 -3.41 19.48 -2.12
C GLY A 322 -2.94 20.17 -3.40
N TYR A 323 -1.96 19.61 -4.10
CA TYR A 323 -1.46 20.14 -5.38
C TYR A 323 -1.89 19.31 -6.60
N GLY A 324 -2.44 18.12 -6.40
CA GLY A 324 -3.14 17.33 -7.42
C GLY A 324 -4.66 17.43 -7.26
N HIS A 325 -5.14 17.24 -6.04
CA HIS A 325 -6.56 17.32 -5.68
C HIS A 325 -6.81 18.41 -4.64
N SER A 326 -8.07 18.88 -4.56
CA SER A 326 -8.46 19.97 -3.66
C SER A 326 -8.39 19.58 -2.17
N ALA A 327 -8.32 20.59 -1.29
CA ALA A 327 -8.42 20.36 0.15
C ALA A 327 -9.75 19.68 0.56
N ASN A 328 -10.83 19.90 -0.18
CA ASN A 328 -12.11 19.20 0.06
C ASN A 328 -11.99 17.70 -0.23
N THR A 329 -11.33 17.30 -1.31
CA THR A 329 -11.05 15.89 -1.60
C THR A 329 -10.25 15.26 -0.46
N TRP A 330 -9.20 15.92 0.00
CA TRP A 330 -8.40 15.45 1.13
C TRP A 330 -9.19 15.41 2.45
N LYS A 331 -10.15 16.32 2.63
CA LYS A 331 -11.07 16.29 3.79
C LYS A 331 -11.97 15.05 3.77
N GLU A 332 -12.50 14.68 2.62
CA GLU A 332 -13.29 13.46 2.45
C GLU A 332 -12.45 12.20 2.69
N ILE A 333 -11.21 12.18 2.19
CA ILE A 333 -10.26 11.09 2.42
C ILE A 333 -9.95 10.92 3.91
N VAL A 334 -9.58 12.01 4.61
CA VAL A 334 -9.28 11.94 6.05
C VAL A 334 -10.51 11.56 6.86
N ARG A 335 -11.70 12.05 6.48
CA ARG A 335 -12.97 11.62 7.09
C ARG A 335 -13.19 10.13 6.92
N ALA A 336 -12.98 9.57 5.72
CA ALA A 336 -13.14 8.15 5.47
C ALA A 336 -12.22 7.29 6.37
N TYR A 337 -10.97 7.71 6.59
CA TYR A 337 -10.09 7.04 7.56
C TYR A 337 -10.64 7.11 9.00
N MET A 338 -11.23 8.25 9.39
CA MET A 338 -11.88 8.37 10.72
C MET A 338 -13.11 7.46 10.82
N ASP A 339 -13.94 7.43 9.78
CA ASP A 339 -15.18 6.65 9.73
C ASP A 339 -14.94 5.13 9.84
N VAL A 340 -13.86 4.64 9.25
CA VAL A 340 -13.48 3.22 9.38
C VAL A 340 -12.69 2.92 10.65
N GLY A 341 -12.46 3.90 11.50
CA GLY A 341 -11.75 3.73 12.77
C GLY A 341 -10.25 3.44 12.60
N TYR A 342 -9.61 3.98 11.57
CA TYR A 342 -8.18 3.80 11.33
C TYR A 342 -7.33 4.24 12.53
N GLN A 343 -6.36 3.39 12.93
CA GLN A 343 -5.59 3.56 14.16
C GLN A 343 -4.11 3.95 13.92
N GLY A 344 -3.67 4.03 12.66
CA GLY A 344 -2.30 4.38 12.29
C GLY A 344 -2.07 5.89 12.22
N ILE A 345 -1.13 6.29 11.38
CA ILE A 345 -0.78 7.68 11.09
C ILE A 345 -1.12 8.04 9.65
N LEU A 346 -1.31 9.33 9.38
CA LEU A 346 -1.32 9.88 8.03
C LEU A 346 0.15 10.24 7.69
N SER A 347 0.85 9.34 7.01
CA SER A 347 2.28 9.49 6.69
C SER A 347 2.46 10.26 5.39
N ILE A 348 3.00 11.46 5.44
CA ILE A 348 3.32 12.24 4.24
C ILE A 348 4.47 11.53 3.52
N GLU A 349 4.23 11.08 2.30
CA GLU A 349 5.26 10.69 1.36
C GLU A 349 5.31 11.73 0.24
N ASN A 350 6.43 12.42 0.11
CA ASN A 350 6.55 13.50 -0.86
C ASN A 350 7.56 13.16 -1.94
N GLU A 351 7.06 12.91 -3.14
CA GLU A 351 7.80 12.64 -4.37
C GLU A 351 7.41 13.64 -5.49
N ASP A 352 7.02 14.86 -5.11
CA ASP A 352 6.67 15.92 -6.06
C ASP A 352 7.91 16.35 -6.86
N PRO A 353 7.96 16.16 -8.19
CA PRO A 353 9.14 16.52 -8.99
C PRO A 353 9.25 18.02 -9.27
N ILE A 354 8.24 18.80 -8.91
CA ILE A 354 8.16 20.24 -9.20
C ILE A 354 8.56 21.07 -7.97
N LEU A 355 8.10 20.65 -6.78
CA LEU A 355 8.43 21.32 -5.52
C LEU A 355 9.72 20.74 -4.92
N PRO A 356 10.57 21.57 -4.28
CA PRO A 356 11.62 21.04 -3.42
C PRO A 356 11.02 20.11 -2.34
N GLY A 357 11.66 18.97 -2.05
CA GLY A 357 11.12 17.93 -1.19
C GLY A 357 10.57 18.44 0.14
N GLU A 358 11.37 19.24 0.87
CA GLU A 358 10.99 19.82 2.16
C GLU A 358 9.80 20.79 2.05
N VAL A 359 9.75 21.58 0.98
CA VAL A 359 8.62 22.50 0.72
C VAL A 359 7.35 21.68 0.47
N GLY A 360 7.47 20.58 -0.27
CA GLY A 360 6.35 19.66 -0.48
C GLY A 360 5.81 19.10 0.83
N VAL A 361 6.69 18.67 1.74
CA VAL A 361 6.29 18.18 3.08
C VAL A 361 5.61 19.26 3.89
N GLU A 362 6.18 20.48 3.94
CA GLU A 362 5.59 21.61 4.68
C GLU A 362 4.16 21.93 4.19
N ARG A 363 3.97 21.95 2.85
CA ARG A 363 2.67 22.20 2.24
C ARG A 363 1.67 21.09 2.53
N ALA A 364 2.08 19.83 2.42
CA ALA A 364 1.27 18.67 2.77
C ALA A 364 0.86 18.69 4.25
N ALA A 365 1.81 18.98 5.15
CA ALA A 365 1.54 19.14 6.58
C ALA A 365 0.52 20.24 6.87
N TYR A 366 0.63 21.40 6.19
CA TYR A 366 -0.34 22.48 6.31
C TYR A 366 -1.76 22.04 5.91
N VAL A 367 -1.91 21.42 4.74
CA VAL A 367 -3.22 20.97 4.24
C VAL A 367 -3.82 19.95 5.19
N LEU A 368 -3.07 18.90 5.57
CA LEU A 368 -3.58 17.82 6.42
C LEU A 368 -3.93 18.30 7.83
N LYS A 369 -3.14 19.21 8.42
CA LYS A 369 -3.44 19.79 9.74
C LYS A 369 -4.72 20.60 9.72
N ASN A 370 -4.95 21.43 8.70
CA ASN A 370 -6.18 22.21 8.57
C ASN A 370 -7.40 21.32 8.34
N VAL A 371 -7.31 20.37 7.43
CA VAL A 371 -8.39 19.40 7.16
C VAL A 371 -8.75 18.63 8.44
N ARG A 372 -7.74 18.14 9.18
CA ARG A 372 -7.96 17.43 10.44
C ARG A 372 -8.60 18.34 11.50
N ALA A 373 -8.15 19.58 11.62
CA ALA A 373 -8.72 20.54 12.56
C ALA A 373 -10.20 20.83 12.27
N GLU A 374 -10.55 21.05 11.01
CA GLU A 374 -11.94 21.20 10.57
C GLU A 374 -12.82 19.99 10.94
N LEU A 375 -12.31 18.78 10.69
CA LEU A 375 -13.04 17.54 11.00
C LEU A 375 -13.24 17.30 12.50
N LEU A 376 -12.32 17.79 13.32
CA LEU A 376 -12.40 17.72 14.78
C LEU A 376 -13.20 18.85 15.40
N GLY A 377 -13.74 19.80 14.60
CA GLY A 377 -14.45 20.98 15.10
C GLY A 377 -13.52 21.95 15.85
N SER A 378 -12.20 21.88 15.61
CA SER A 378 -11.19 22.68 16.31
C SER A 378 -10.86 23.99 15.57
N VAL A 379 -11.65 24.36 14.56
CA VAL A 379 -11.48 25.62 13.84
C VAL A 379 -12.17 26.71 14.68
N ALA A 380 -11.36 27.52 15.34
CA ALA A 380 -11.82 28.71 16.01
C ALA A 380 -11.93 29.88 15.00
#